data_09b64a9d511a1af5569755f049b902f3
#
_entry.id   09b64a9d511a1af5569755f049b902f3
#
_cell.length_a   1.000
_cell.length_b   1.000
_cell.length_c   1.000
_cell.angle_alpha   90.00
_cell.angle_beta   90.00
_cell.angle_gamma   90.00
#
_symmetry.space_group_name_H-M   'P 1'
#
loop_
_entity.id
_entity.type
_entity.pdbx_description
1 polymer ?
#
loop_
_entity_poly.entity_id
_entity_poly.type
_entity_poly.pdbx_seq_one_letter_code
_entity_poly.pdbx_strand_id
1 'polypeptide(L)'
;MAAVLALTNPHAQGGRLRRSAPALARALALRAPQAHWALPDTVAEALHLIQHQPPGTRVLAFGGDGTVNRWLPALRAGDHTLALVPMGSGNDLARALGLHGLAWTAALECALTSPESFMDVGEVVLQEGPGDGSTGFPPHPGIDTQISCAVPFHSSLAVGFDASVGLRALRGPPWLRGQPRYLWATLKELFALRHWGLRIAVDGGPAWQGRVLLASTLNTRSYGSGMPAAPAARIDDGRLELLRAGAMGRGGVLTLLPRLLRGTHLSDPRVALQPFQTLEVQAAEPVPLAVDGEYLGAFTRFSVRVLPAALRVVRAQHPTKSMDTGK
;
A
#
# COMPACT_ATOMS: atom_id res chain seq x y z
N MET A 1 27.98 6.89 -10.99
CA MET A 1 26.61 6.35 -11.00
C MET A 1 26.30 5.83 -9.62
N ALA A 2 25.06 5.99 -9.10
CA ALA A 2 24.67 5.37 -7.85
C ALA A 2 24.78 3.84 -7.94
N ALA A 3 25.12 3.19 -6.81
CA ALA A 3 25.10 1.73 -6.75
C ALA A 3 23.71 1.19 -7.07
N VAL A 4 23.62 0.05 -7.74
CA VAL A 4 22.36 -0.59 -8.11
C VAL A 4 22.28 -1.97 -7.48
N LEU A 5 21.29 -2.17 -6.60
CA LEU A 5 20.94 -3.46 -6.04
C LEU A 5 19.61 -3.92 -6.65
N ALA A 6 19.56 -5.07 -7.26
CA ALA A 6 18.35 -5.62 -7.85
C ALA A 6 17.90 -6.87 -7.10
N LEU A 7 16.73 -6.81 -6.48
CA LEU A 7 16.17 -7.87 -5.67
C LEU A 7 14.89 -8.42 -6.31
N THR A 8 14.82 -9.72 -6.45
CA THR A 8 13.64 -10.43 -6.95
C THR A 8 12.99 -11.20 -5.82
N ASN A 9 11.72 -10.88 -5.51
CA ASN A 9 10.97 -11.66 -4.52
C ASN A 9 10.47 -12.98 -5.12
N PRO A 10 11.05 -14.14 -4.77
CA PRO A 10 10.68 -15.43 -5.35
C PRO A 10 9.27 -15.86 -5.06
N HIS A 11 8.66 -15.33 -3.97
CA HIS A 11 7.31 -15.67 -3.53
C HIS A 11 6.22 -14.82 -4.21
N ALA A 12 6.60 -13.77 -4.94
CA ALA A 12 5.64 -12.95 -5.68
C ALA A 12 4.86 -13.80 -6.70
N GLN A 13 3.62 -13.41 -6.98
CA GLN A 13 2.69 -14.14 -7.84
C GLN A 13 2.45 -15.61 -7.41
N GLY A 14 2.55 -15.91 -6.11
CA GLY A 14 2.43 -17.29 -5.62
C GLY A 14 3.59 -18.18 -6.07
N GLY A 15 4.82 -17.66 -6.08
CA GLY A 15 6.04 -18.37 -6.38
C GLY A 15 6.40 -18.45 -7.88
N ARG A 16 5.60 -17.87 -8.76
CA ARG A 16 5.88 -17.89 -10.22
C ARG A 16 7.11 -17.06 -10.59
N LEU A 17 7.43 -16.03 -9.81
CA LEU A 17 8.53 -15.13 -10.11
C LEU A 17 9.90 -15.85 -10.00
N ARG A 18 10.01 -16.88 -9.16
CA ARG A 18 11.19 -17.74 -9.11
C ARG A 18 11.54 -18.35 -10.48
N ARG A 19 10.54 -18.74 -11.27
CA ARG A 19 10.74 -19.31 -12.61
C ARG A 19 11.22 -18.26 -13.62
N SER A 20 10.84 -17.01 -13.43
CA SER A 20 11.24 -15.90 -14.31
C SER A 20 12.60 -15.31 -13.92
N ALA A 21 13.13 -15.62 -12.73
CA ALA A 21 14.35 -15.04 -12.19
C ALA A 21 15.56 -15.12 -13.14
N PRO A 22 15.84 -16.25 -13.84
CA PRO A 22 16.97 -16.30 -14.77
C PRO A 22 16.83 -15.33 -15.96
N ALA A 23 15.60 -15.13 -16.47
CA ALA A 23 15.35 -14.17 -17.55
C ALA A 23 15.52 -12.72 -17.08
N LEU A 24 15.07 -12.42 -15.85
CA LEU A 24 15.24 -11.11 -15.24
C LEU A 24 16.72 -10.80 -15.00
N ALA A 25 17.46 -11.73 -14.43
CA ALA A 25 18.92 -11.59 -14.21
C ALA A 25 19.67 -11.34 -15.51
N ARG A 26 19.38 -12.10 -16.56
CA ARG A 26 19.98 -11.92 -17.89
C ARG A 26 19.66 -10.54 -18.48
N ALA A 27 18.41 -10.12 -18.40
CA ALA A 27 17.98 -8.83 -18.92
C ALA A 27 18.63 -7.66 -18.16
N LEU A 28 18.82 -7.80 -16.86
CA LEU A 28 19.53 -6.82 -16.02
C LEU A 28 21.01 -6.77 -16.38
N ALA A 29 21.69 -7.93 -16.48
CA ALA A 29 23.12 -7.99 -16.82
C ALA A 29 23.43 -7.35 -18.18
N LEU A 30 22.52 -7.45 -19.15
CA LEU A 30 22.68 -6.80 -20.46
C LEU A 30 22.55 -5.27 -20.40
N ARG A 31 21.79 -4.71 -19.45
CA ARG A 31 21.49 -3.27 -19.34
C ARG A 31 22.31 -2.55 -18.28
N ALA A 32 22.63 -3.25 -17.21
CA ALA A 32 23.36 -2.76 -16.06
C ALA A 32 24.31 -3.84 -15.52
N PRO A 33 25.41 -4.15 -16.22
CA PRO A 33 26.33 -5.25 -15.84
C PRO A 33 26.98 -5.04 -14.47
N GLN A 34 27.03 -3.82 -13.96
CA GLN A 34 27.55 -3.47 -12.64
C GLN A 34 26.49 -3.62 -11.51
N ALA A 35 25.23 -3.92 -11.84
CA ALA A 35 24.20 -4.09 -10.84
C ALA A 35 24.39 -5.40 -10.07
N HIS A 36 24.30 -5.33 -8.75
CA HIS A 36 24.27 -6.53 -7.91
C HIS A 36 22.84 -7.10 -7.93
N TRP A 37 22.69 -8.33 -8.44
CA TRP A 37 21.41 -9.03 -8.45
C TRP A 37 21.37 -10.14 -7.41
N ALA A 38 20.25 -10.25 -6.68
CA ALA A 38 19.99 -11.31 -5.72
C ALA A 38 18.54 -11.79 -5.75
N LEU A 39 18.34 -13.03 -5.30
CA LEU A 39 17.05 -13.71 -5.17
C LEU A 39 16.88 -14.18 -3.72
N PRO A 40 16.65 -13.27 -2.76
CA PRO A 40 16.54 -13.62 -1.35
C PRO A 40 15.35 -14.54 -1.09
N ASP A 41 15.58 -15.64 -0.38
CA ASP A 41 14.52 -16.59 -0.04
C ASP A 41 13.63 -16.11 1.12
N THR A 42 14.12 -15.19 1.93
CA THR A 42 13.41 -14.64 3.08
C THR A 42 13.36 -13.11 3.06
N VAL A 43 12.40 -12.56 3.79
CA VAL A 43 12.33 -11.09 4.01
C VAL A 43 13.56 -10.62 4.78
N ALA A 44 14.02 -11.38 5.78
CA ALA A 44 15.19 -11.02 6.58
C ALA A 44 16.46 -10.91 5.72
N GLU A 45 16.67 -11.85 4.79
CA GLU A 45 17.78 -11.80 3.85
C GLU A 45 17.69 -10.57 2.93
N ALA A 46 16.49 -10.25 2.41
CA ALA A 46 16.28 -9.07 1.58
C ALA A 46 16.60 -7.78 2.37
N LEU A 47 16.11 -7.68 3.61
CA LEU A 47 16.37 -6.54 4.48
C LEU A 47 17.87 -6.41 4.79
N HIS A 48 18.55 -7.51 5.08
CA HIS A 48 20.00 -7.54 5.29
C HIS A 48 20.75 -7.01 4.05
N LEU A 49 20.37 -7.46 2.86
CA LEU A 49 21.00 -7.01 1.61
C LEU A 49 20.78 -5.49 1.39
N ILE A 50 19.59 -4.96 1.68
CA ILE A 50 19.29 -3.53 1.54
C ILE A 50 20.08 -2.71 2.55
N GLN A 51 20.08 -3.12 3.84
CA GLN A 51 20.71 -2.38 4.94
C GLN A 51 22.24 -2.27 4.80
N HIS A 52 22.89 -3.22 4.11
CA HIS A 52 24.33 -3.21 3.89
C HIS A 52 24.76 -2.46 2.62
N GLN A 53 23.82 -1.81 1.91
CA GLN A 53 24.18 -0.96 0.78
C GLN A 53 24.61 0.44 1.23
N PRO A 54 25.49 1.10 0.46
CA PRO A 54 25.76 2.51 0.66
C PRO A 54 24.49 3.37 0.59
N PRO A 55 24.37 4.44 1.37
CA PRO A 55 23.26 5.37 1.26
C PRO A 55 23.06 5.88 -0.18
N GLY A 56 21.81 6.09 -0.58
CA GLY A 56 21.48 6.52 -1.95
C GLY A 56 21.54 5.40 -2.99
N THR A 57 21.72 4.13 -2.61
CA THR A 57 21.66 3.02 -3.55
C THR A 57 20.29 2.93 -4.21
N ARG A 58 20.26 2.71 -5.52
CA ARG A 58 19.03 2.44 -6.27
C ARG A 58 18.66 0.96 -6.12
N VAL A 59 17.57 0.68 -5.42
CA VAL A 59 17.07 -0.67 -5.16
C VAL A 59 15.98 -1.00 -6.17
N LEU A 60 16.30 -1.86 -7.15
CA LEU A 60 15.33 -2.38 -8.10
C LEU A 60 14.53 -3.51 -7.44
N ALA A 61 13.24 -3.29 -7.28
CA ALA A 61 12.32 -4.25 -6.68
C ALA A 61 11.51 -4.98 -7.75
N PHE A 62 11.88 -6.23 -8.07
CA PHE A 62 11.05 -7.13 -8.88
C PHE A 62 9.98 -7.77 -7.97
N GLY A 63 8.82 -7.11 -7.85
CA GLY A 63 7.79 -7.51 -6.91
C GLY A 63 6.50 -6.73 -7.07
N GLY A 64 5.66 -6.73 -6.04
CA GLY A 64 4.42 -5.95 -5.95
C GLY A 64 4.34 -5.21 -4.63
N ASP A 65 3.15 -4.68 -4.32
CA ASP A 65 2.88 -3.84 -3.13
C ASP A 65 3.38 -4.49 -1.83
N GLY A 66 3.08 -5.77 -1.58
CA GLY A 66 3.53 -6.47 -0.38
C GLY A 66 5.06 -6.67 -0.31
N THR A 67 5.78 -6.68 -1.45
CA THR A 67 7.25 -6.70 -1.45
C THR A 67 7.79 -5.35 -0.98
N VAL A 68 7.26 -4.27 -1.54
CA VAL A 68 7.65 -2.91 -1.19
C VAL A 68 7.32 -2.59 0.27
N ASN A 69 6.13 -2.96 0.73
CA ASN A 69 5.72 -2.75 2.12
C ASN A 69 6.73 -3.33 3.11
N ARG A 70 7.17 -4.57 2.90
CA ARG A 70 8.14 -5.24 3.78
C ARG A 70 9.54 -4.64 3.73
N TRP A 71 9.93 -4.04 2.62
CA TRP A 71 11.24 -3.40 2.45
C TRP A 71 11.24 -1.91 2.80
N LEU A 72 10.07 -1.31 2.92
CA LEU A 72 9.89 0.14 3.15
C LEU A 72 10.69 0.69 4.34
N PRO A 73 10.74 0.03 5.53
CA PRO A 73 11.56 0.52 6.63
C PRO A 73 13.06 0.60 6.29
N ALA A 74 13.61 -0.44 5.62
CA ALA A 74 15.01 -0.48 5.25
C ALA A 74 15.35 0.51 4.12
N LEU A 75 14.46 0.65 3.14
CA LEU A 75 14.61 1.63 2.06
C LEU A 75 14.71 3.05 2.59
N ARG A 76 13.86 3.40 3.56
CA ARG A 76 13.87 4.72 4.20
C ARG A 76 15.09 4.94 5.09
N ALA A 77 15.43 3.96 5.92
CA ALA A 77 16.56 4.07 6.84
C ALA A 77 17.91 4.27 6.13
N GLY A 78 18.08 3.66 4.96
CA GLY A 78 19.28 3.79 4.13
C GLY A 78 19.23 4.94 3.11
N ASP A 79 18.19 5.77 3.11
CA ASP A 79 17.96 6.82 2.10
C ASP A 79 18.07 6.26 0.66
N HIS A 80 17.56 5.05 0.45
CA HIS A 80 17.64 4.34 -0.83
C HIS A 80 16.53 4.75 -1.79
N THR A 81 16.80 4.67 -3.09
CA THR A 81 15.80 4.93 -4.13
C THR A 81 15.11 3.64 -4.53
N LEU A 82 13.79 3.57 -4.30
CA LEU A 82 12.97 2.48 -4.82
C LEU A 82 12.75 2.63 -6.33
N ALA A 83 13.18 1.63 -7.09
CA ALA A 83 12.91 1.50 -8.51
C ALA A 83 12.06 0.23 -8.75
N LEU A 84 10.75 0.38 -8.87
CA LEU A 84 9.82 -0.73 -8.94
C LEU A 84 9.74 -1.30 -10.36
N VAL A 85 9.93 -2.62 -10.50
CA VAL A 85 9.53 -3.41 -11.68
C VAL A 85 8.30 -4.22 -11.27
N PRO A 86 7.08 -3.78 -11.67
CA PRO A 86 5.85 -4.31 -11.11
C PRO A 86 5.57 -5.74 -11.58
N MET A 87 5.68 -6.67 -10.65
CA MET A 87 5.45 -8.10 -10.86
C MET A 87 4.40 -8.66 -9.88
N GLY A 88 3.61 -7.80 -9.26
CA GLY A 88 2.53 -8.15 -8.34
C GLY A 88 1.17 -8.34 -9.04
N SER A 89 0.15 -8.72 -8.26
CA SER A 89 -1.24 -8.84 -8.73
C SER A 89 -2.07 -7.57 -8.48
N GLY A 90 -1.74 -6.77 -7.47
CA GLY A 90 -2.44 -5.53 -7.12
C GLY A 90 -1.85 -4.32 -7.82
N ASN A 91 -0.60 -4.06 -7.53
CA ASN A 91 0.23 -3.02 -8.13
C ASN A 91 -0.36 -1.59 -8.00
N ASP A 92 -0.92 -1.26 -6.82
CA ASP A 92 -1.47 0.07 -6.57
C ASP A 92 -0.36 1.14 -6.53
N LEU A 93 0.79 0.82 -5.93
CA LEU A 93 1.97 1.67 -6.02
C LEU A 93 2.45 1.86 -7.46
N ALA A 94 2.48 0.80 -8.27
CA ALA A 94 2.89 0.92 -9.67
C ALA A 94 1.94 1.83 -10.47
N ARG A 95 0.64 1.85 -10.15
CA ARG A 95 -0.31 2.83 -10.73
C ARG A 95 0.06 4.25 -10.34
N ALA A 96 0.37 4.48 -9.07
CA ALA A 96 0.77 5.80 -8.57
C ALA A 96 2.09 6.30 -9.19
N LEU A 97 3.01 5.39 -9.48
CA LEU A 97 4.29 5.68 -10.12
C LEU A 97 4.22 5.73 -11.67
N GLY A 98 3.04 5.52 -12.27
CA GLY A 98 2.87 5.51 -13.73
C GLY A 98 3.43 4.26 -14.44
N LEU A 99 3.75 3.21 -13.70
CA LEU A 99 4.37 1.97 -14.21
C LEU A 99 3.34 0.89 -14.57
N HIS A 100 2.07 1.10 -14.21
CA HIS A 100 1.03 0.11 -14.47
C HIS A 100 0.75 -0.06 -15.96
N GLY A 101 0.63 -1.32 -16.40
CA GLY A 101 0.40 -1.65 -17.80
C GLY A 101 1.64 -1.66 -18.69
N LEU A 102 2.80 -1.22 -18.18
CA LEU A 102 4.06 -1.39 -18.90
C LEU A 102 4.47 -2.86 -18.95
N ALA A 103 5.05 -3.27 -20.10
CA ALA A 103 5.80 -4.52 -20.14
C ALA A 103 6.94 -4.47 -19.13
N TRP A 104 7.26 -5.58 -18.48
CA TRP A 104 8.30 -5.62 -17.45
C TRP A 104 9.68 -5.13 -17.95
N THR A 105 9.98 -5.32 -19.23
CA THR A 105 11.21 -4.82 -19.87
C THR A 105 11.24 -3.30 -19.96
N ALA A 106 10.11 -2.66 -20.28
CA ALA A 106 9.98 -1.20 -20.29
C ALA A 106 10.00 -0.64 -18.86
N ALA A 107 9.38 -1.32 -17.90
CA ALA A 107 9.47 -0.95 -16.49
C ALA A 107 10.92 -1.08 -15.96
N LEU A 108 11.68 -2.09 -16.36
CA LEU A 108 13.09 -2.24 -16.04
C LEU A 108 13.93 -1.08 -16.62
N GLU A 109 13.69 -0.72 -17.88
CA GLU A 109 14.35 0.42 -18.50
C GLU A 109 14.08 1.72 -17.72
N CYS A 110 12.80 1.97 -17.42
CA CYS A 110 12.39 3.08 -16.58
C CYS A 110 13.10 3.05 -15.20
N ALA A 111 13.14 1.89 -14.55
CA ALA A 111 13.77 1.70 -13.24
C ALA A 111 15.27 2.02 -13.27
N LEU A 112 15.96 1.80 -14.40
CA LEU A 112 17.39 2.06 -14.54
C LEU A 112 17.70 3.50 -14.95
N THR A 113 16.88 4.10 -15.81
CA THR A 113 17.23 5.35 -16.53
C THR A 113 16.46 6.59 -16.08
N SER A 114 15.25 6.43 -15.55
CA SER A 114 14.44 7.58 -15.16
C SER A 114 15.00 8.31 -13.93
N PRO A 115 14.79 9.63 -13.85
CA PRO A 115 15.24 10.42 -12.69
C PRO A 115 14.49 10.02 -11.43
N GLU A 116 15.13 10.31 -10.31
CA GLU A 116 14.54 10.13 -8.99
C GLU A 116 13.57 11.25 -8.67
N SER A 117 12.55 10.92 -7.91
CA SER A 117 11.60 11.85 -7.33
C SER A 117 11.29 11.41 -5.90
N PHE A 118 10.57 12.23 -5.16
CA PHE A 118 10.15 11.88 -3.81
C PHE A 118 8.67 11.51 -3.79
N MET A 119 8.32 10.64 -2.84
CA MET A 119 6.94 10.40 -2.45
C MET A 119 6.78 10.45 -0.94
N ASP A 120 5.57 10.78 -0.53
CA ASP A 120 5.15 10.75 0.86
C ASP A 120 4.92 9.31 1.31
N VAL A 121 5.07 9.07 2.60
CA VAL A 121 4.80 7.78 3.24
C VAL A 121 3.82 8.05 4.39
N GLY A 122 2.78 7.25 4.50
CA GLY A 122 1.95 7.26 5.68
C GLY A 122 2.60 6.44 6.80
N GLU A 123 2.33 6.81 8.05
CA GLU A 123 2.76 6.05 9.21
C GLU A 123 1.62 5.95 10.21
N VAL A 124 1.29 4.74 10.61
CA VAL A 124 0.34 4.50 11.72
C VAL A 124 1.10 4.17 12.99
N VAL A 125 0.77 4.85 14.09
CA VAL A 125 1.30 4.58 15.43
C VAL A 125 0.20 3.92 16.23
N LEU A 126 0.41 2.64 16.57
CA LEU A 126 -0.51 1.82 17.34
C LEU A 126 -0.28 2.09 18.83
N GLN A 127 -1.33 2.38 19.58
CA GLN A 127 -1.21 2.78 20.98
C GLN A 127 -1.89 1.82 21.96
N GLU A 128 -3.11 1.33 21.64
CA GLU A 128 -3.86 0.42 22.47
C GLU A 128 -4.61 -0.60 21.61
N GLY A 129 -4.41 -1.87 21.88
CA GLY A 129 -5.11 -2.96 21.25
C GLY A 129 -5.08 -4.20 22.14
N PRO A 130 -5.98 -5.16 21.96
CA PRO A 130 -5.86 -6.44 22.61
C PRO A 130 -4.58 -7.10 22.08
N GLY A 131 -3.57 -7.18 22.95
CA GLY A 131 -2.31 -7.87 22.66
C GLY A 131 -2.45 -9.39 22.61
N ASP A 132 -3.67 -9.90 22.39
CA ASP A 132 -3.91 -11.31 22.26
C ASP A 132 -3.70 -11.76 20.80
N GLY A 133 -2.84 -12.71 20.59
CA GLY A 133 -2.65 -13.41 19.33
C GLY A 133 -3.90 -14.17 18.84
N SER A 134 -5.12 -13.73 19.22
CA SER A 134 -6.40 -14.38 18.90
C SER A 134 -6.78 -14.34 17.43
N THR A 135 -6.04 -13.60 16.61
CA THR A 135 -6.31 -13.48 15.17
C THR A 135 -5.82 -14.67 14.32
N GLY A 136 -5.02 -15.58 14.90
CA GLY A 136 -4.49 -16.77 14.20
C GLY A 136 -3.51 -16.45 13.06
N PHE A 137 -3.02 -15.21 12.96
CA PHE A 137 -1.94 -14.81 12.08
C PHE A 137 -0.69 -14.47 12.90
N PRO A 138 0.51 -14.80 12.40
CA PRO A 138 1.73 -14.29 13.00
C PRO A 138 1.67 -12.74 12.95
N PRO A 139 2.10 -12.06 14.02
CA PRO A 139 2.19 -10.60 14.02
C PRO A 139 3.07 -10.16 12.84
N HIS A 140 2.75 -9.00 12.28
CA HIS A 140 3.60 -8.38 11.26
C HIS A 140 5.04 -8.33 11.79
N PRO A 141 6.06 -8.79 11.05
CA PRO A 141 7.45 -8.73 11.53
C PRO A 141 7.80 -7.28 11.86
N GLY A 142 8.03 -7.00 13.15
CA GLY A 142 8.29 -5.66 13.67
C GLY A 142 7.20 -5.06 14.58
N ILE A 143 6.10 -5.77 14.84
CA ILE A 143 5.10 -5.34 15.83
C ILE A 143 5.37 -6.08 17.15
N ASP A 144 5.96 -5.37 18.10
CA ASP A 144 5.92 -5.75 19.51
C ASP A 144 4.64 -5.16 20.11
N THR A 145 3.70 -6.02 20.50
CA THR A 145 2.36 -5.64 20.99
C THR A 145 2.37 -4.91 22.33
N GLN A 146 3.52 -4.80 22.98
CA GLN A 146 3.68 -4.11 24.26
C GLN A 146 4.29 -2.69 24.14
N ILE A 147 4.74 -2.28 22.95
CA ILE A 147 5.37 -0.98 22.72
C ILE A 147 4.59 -0.24 21.63
N SER A 148 4.41 1.06 21.78
CA SER A 148 3.89 1.93 20.70
C SER A 148 4.70 1.67 19.42
N CYS A 149 4.09 0.99 18.44
CA CYS A 149 4.76 0.56 17.24
C CYS A 149 4.33 1.46 16.08
N ALA A 150 5.29 2.09 15.42
CA ALA A 150 5.10 2.88 14.22
C ALA A 150 5.28 2.00 12.99
N VAL A 151 4.22 1.86 12.18
CA VAL A 151 4.21 1.04 10.95
C VAL A 151 4.04 1.94 9.74
N PRO A 152 5.05 2.06 8.87
CA PRO A 152 4.93 2.83 7.65
C PRO A 152 4.11 2.09 6.59
N PHE A 153 3.45 2.86 5.72
CA PHE A 153 2.74 2.35 4.54
C PHE A 153 2.92 3.28 3.34
N HIS A 154 2.98 2.71 2.16
CA HIS A 154 3.17 3.47 0.91
C HIS A 154 1.85 3.78 0.18
N SER A 155 0.82 2.98 0.37
CA SER A 155 -0.44 3.08 -0.38
C SER A 155 -1.64 3.39 0.51
N SER A 156 -1.93 2.53 1.49
CA SER A 156 -3.14 2.69 2.30
C SER A 156 -3.08 2.04 3.68
N LEU A 157 -3.81 2.63 4.62
CA LEU A 157 -4.22 2.01 5.88
C LEU A 157 -5.73 1.76 5.81
N ALA A 158 -6.14 0.52 5.70
CA ALA A 158 -7.53 0.09 5.78
C ALA A 158 -7.99 0.03 7.25
N VAL A 159 -9.18 0.57 7.54
CA VAL A 159 -9.75 0.64 8.89
C VAL A 159 -11.22 0.21 8.85
N GLY A 160 -11.56 -0.86 9.55
CA GLY A 160 -12.92 -1.37 9.66
C GLY A 160 -13.26 -2.41 8.61
N PHE A 161 -14.34 -2.21 7.87
CA PHE A 161 -14.88 -3.21 6.94
C PHE A 161 -13.88 -3.66 5.86
N ASP A 162 -13.13 -2.75 5.28
CA ASP A 162 -12.15 -3.07 4.23
C ASP A 162 -10.94 -3.84 4.77
N ALA A 163 -10.48 -3.54 6.01
CA ALA A 163 -9.48 -4.37 6.69
C ALA A 163 -10.01 -5.80 6.97
N SER A 164 -11.26 -5.93 7.37
CA SER A 164 -11.93 -7.22 7.55
C SER A 164 -12.05 -7.99 6.24
N VAL A 165 -12.38 -7.30 5.14
CA VAL A 165 -12.42 -7.87 3.78
C VAL A 165 -11.02 -8.34 3.37
N GLY A 166 -9.99 -7.54 3.61
CA GLY A 166 -8.60 -7.91 3.35
C GLY A 166 -8.19 -9.18 4.08
N LEU A 167 -8.46 -9.25 5.39
CA LEU A 167 -8.21 -10.44 6.21
C LEU A 167 -8.93 -11.68 5.68
N ARG A 168 -10.21 -11.53 5.31
CA ARG A 168 -11.00 -12.62 4.73
C ARG A 168 -10.45 -13.03 3.36
N ALA A 169 -9.99 -12.08 2.56
CA ALA A 169 -9.36 -12.37 1.27
C ALA A 169 -8.07 -13.19 1.44
N LEU A 170 -7.25 -12.91 2.44
CA LEU A 170 -6.05 -13.71 2.74
C LEU A 170 -6.39 -15.17 3.06
N ARG A 171 -7.50 -15.41 3.75
CA ARG A 171 -8.01 -16.75 4.08
C ARG A 171 -8.87 -17.38 2.96
N GLY A 172 -9.07 -16.67 1.86
CA GLY A 172 -9.94 -17.09 0.76
C GLY A 172 -9.38 -18.20 -0.10
N PRO A 173 -10.20 -18.77 -1.00
CA PRO A 173 -9.81 -19.86 -1.88
C PRO A 173 -8.55 -19.53 -2.68
N PRO A 174 -7.54 -20.41 -2.75
CA PRO A 174 -6.25 -20.14 -3.40
C PRO A 174 -6.36 -19.98 -4.93
N TRP A 175 -7.43 -20.51 -5.53
CA TRP A 175 -7.70 -20.37 -6.96
C TRP A 175 -8.29 -19.00 -7.34
N LEU A 176 -8.90 -18.25 -6.41
CA LEU A 176 -9.31 -16.88 -6.62
C LEU A 176 -8.11 -15.95 -6.40
N ARG A 177 -7.86 -15.02 -7.34
CA ARG A 177 -6.76 -14.05 -7.26
C ARG A 177 -7.21 -12.65 -7.66
N GLY A 178 -6.54 -11.62 -7.12
CA GLY A 178 -6.84 -10.22 -7.46
C GLY A 178 -8.26 -9.80 -7.11
N GLN A 179 -8.88 -8.99 -7.95
CA GLN A 179 -10.23 -8.44 -7.72
C GLN A 179 -11.31 -9.49 -7.44
N PRO A 180 -11.41 -10.64 -8.15
CA PRO A 180 -12.39 -11.68 -7.83
C PRO A 180 -12.30 -12.20 -6.40
N ARG A 181 -11.09 -12.30 -5.83
CA ARG A 181 -10.88 -12.72 -4.44
C ARG A 181 -11.43 -11.69 -3.46
N TYR A 182 -11.17 -10.39 -3.72
CA TYR A 182 -11.71 -9.30 -2.90
C TYR A 182 -13.23 -9.22 -2.99
N LEU A 183 -13.81 -9.38 -4.17
CA LEU A 183 -15.26 -9.39 -4.35
C LEU A 183 -15.90 -10.54 -3.56
N TRP A 184 -15.35 -11.75 -3.65
CA TRP A 184 -15.79 -12.89 -2.85
C TRP A 184 -15.71 -12.60 -1.34
N ALA A 185 -14.59 -12.04 -0.88
CA ALA A 185 -14.38 -11.68 0.51
C ALA A 185 -15.38 -10.61 0.97
N THR A 186 -15.64 -9.60 0.15
CA THR A 186 -16.63 -8.54 0.40
C THR A 186 -18.02 -9.12 0.57
N LEU A 187 -18.45 -10.01 -0.34
CA LEU A 187 -19.76 -10.65 -0.25
C LEU A 187 -19.88 -11.51 1.01
N LYS A 188 -18.83 -12.23 1.39
CA LYS A 188 -18.80 -13.00 2.64
C LYS A 188 -18.83 -12.10 3.88
N GLU A 189 -18.07 -11.00 3.89
CA GLU A 189 -18.03 -10.06 5.01
C GLU A 189 -19.36 -9.32 5.17
N LEU A 190 -20.10 -9.13 4.09
CA LEU A 190 -21.44 -8.53 4.11
C LEU A 190 -22.44 -9.29 4.98
N PHE A 191 -22.31 -10.61 5.14
CA PHE A 191 -23.16 -11.38 6.06
C PHE A 191 -22.84 -11.08 7.54
N ALA A 192 -21.58 -10.74 7.85
CA ALA A 192 -21.10 -10.36 9.18
C ALA A 192 -20.92 -8.84 9.33
N LEU A 193 -21.74 -8.05 8.60
CA LEU A 193 -21.62 -6.59 8.53
C LEU A 193 -21.58 -5.97 9.94
N ARG A 194 -20.52 -5.22 10.21
CA ARG A 194 -20.29 -4.47 11.46
C ARG A 194 -20.07 -3.00 11.17
N HIS A 195 -20.28 -2.18 12.21
CA HIS A 195 -20.01 -0.76 12.19
C HIS A 195 -19.30 -0.39 13.49
N TRP A 196 -18.28 0.44 13.40
CA TRP A 196 -17.49 0.86 14.55
C TRP A 196 -17.81 2.28 14.95
N GLY A 197 -17.96 2.52 16.27
CA GLY A 197 -18.04 3.86 16.84
C GLY A 197 -16.65 4.47 16.91
N LEU A 198 -16.39 5.53 16.13
CA LEU A 198 -15.10 6.21 16.10
C LEU A 198 -15.23 7.67 16.53
N ARG A 199 -14.20 8.14 17.21
CA ARG A 199 -13.89 9.55 17.42
C ARG A 199 -12.61 9.86 16.64
N ILE A 200 -12.70 10.80 15.72
CA ILE A 200 -11.64 11.14 14.76
C ILE A 200 -11.33 12.62 14.86
N ALA A 201 -10.09 12.98 15.18
CA ALA A 201 -9.58 14.35 15.11
C ALA A 201 -8.60 14.46 13.94
N VAL A 202 -8.80 15.48 13.10
CA VAL A 202 -8.00 15.74 11.90
C VAL A 202 -7.22 17.03 12.13
N ASP A 203 -5.89 16.98 11.97
CA ASP A 203 -4.98 18.13 12.06
C ASP A 203 -5.18 18.97 13.33
N GLY A 204 -5.40 18.29 14.46
CA GLY A 204 -5.65 18.96 15.75
C GLY A 204 -6.99 19.71 15.86
N GLY A 205 -7.84 19.62 14.85
CA GLY A 205 -9.17 20.25 14.83
C GLY A 205 -10.19 19.53 15.72
N PRO A 206 -11.45 20.03 15.71
CA PRO A 206 -12.52 19.41 16.50
C PRO A 206 -12.78 17.97 16.08
N ALA A 207 -12.92 17.09 17.07
CA ALA A 207 -13.13 15.68 16.80
C ALA A 207 -14.55 15.43 16.28
N TRP A 208 -14.64 14.77 15.14
CA TRP A 208 -15.86 14.16 14.64
C TRP A 208 -16.13 12.84 15.41
N GLN A 209 -17.38 12.56 15.71
CA GLN A 209 -17.81 11.32 16.34
C GLN A 209 -18.99 10.70 15.61
N GLY A 210 -18.95 9.39 15.37
CA GLY A 210 -20.05 8.69 14.73
C GLY A 210 -19.74 7.22 14.46
N ARG A 211 -20.73 6.52 13.90
CA ARG A 211 -20.56 5.13 13.47
C ARG A 211 -20.18 5.09 11.99
N VAL A 212 -19.18 4.29 11.70
CA VAL A 212 -18.67 4.10 10.33
C VAL A 212 -18.71 2.64 9.89
N LEU A 213 -18.82 2.43 8.59
CA LEU A 213 -18.49 1.19 7.94
C LEU A 213 -16.96 1.03 7.82
N LEU A 214 -16.30 2.11 7.40
CA LEU A 214 -14.83 2.20 7.27
C LEU A 214 -14.36 3.66 7.45
N ALA A 215 -13.08 3.82 7.82
CA ALA A 215 -12.42 5.12 7.92
C ALA A 215 -10.95 4.96 7.49
N SER A 216 -10.72 4.68 6.20
CA SER A 216 -9.42 4.29 5.68
C SER A 216 -8.60 5.48 5.21
N THR A 217 -7.30 5.38 5.33
CA THR A 217 -6.35 6.40 4.90
C THR A 217 -5.67 5.97 3.61
N LEU A 218 -5.55 6.89 2.66
CA LEU A 218 -4.92 6.63 1.37
C LEU A 218 -3.84 7.67 1.06
N ASN A 219 -2.71 7.16 0.56
CA ASN A 219 -1.65 7.95 -0.05
C ASN A 219 -1.72 7.89 -1.58
N THR A 220 -2.31 6.83 -2.12
CA THR A 220 -2.48 6.60 -3.57
C THR A 220 -3.93 6.73 -4.00
N ARG A 221 -4.15 7.00 -5.29
CA ARG A 221 -5.49 7.16 -5.86
C ARG A 221 -6.35 5.90 -5.78
N SER A 222 -5.70 4.74 -5.74
CA SER A 222 -6.37 3.44 -5.69
C SER A 222 -5.77 2.53 -4.63
N TYR A 223 -6.57 1.59 -4.14
CA TYR A 223 -6.14 0.49 -3.27
C TYR A 223 -6.89 -0.79 -3.64
N GLY A 224 -6.52 -1.92 -3.03
CA GLY A 224 -7.22 -3.18 -3.24
C GLY A 224 -7.25 -3.65 -4.69
N SER A 225 -6.13 -3.53 -5.41
CA SER A 225 -5.97 -3.92 -6.82
C SER A 225 -6.65 -2.95 -7.81
N GLY A 226 -6.58 -1.65 -7.56
CA GLY A 226 -6.98 -0.62 -8.51
C GLY A 226 -8.37 -0.03 -8.30
N MET A 227 -8.99 -0.22 -7.14
CA MET A 227 -10.24 0.50 -6.82
C MET A 227 -9.94 1.99 -6.58
N PRO A 228 -10.52 2.92 -7.35
CA PRO A 228 -10.20 4.34 -7.29
C PRO A 228 -10.88 5.03 -6.10
N ALA A 229 -10.38 4.77 -4.89
CA ALA A 229 -10.98 5.19 -3.64
C ALA A 229 -10.72 6.67 -3.28
N ALA A 230 -9.57 7.21 -3.71
CA ALA A 230 -9.22 8.62 -3.53
C ALA A 230 -8.71 9.21 -4.85
N PRO A 231 -9.60 9.50 -5.82
CA PRO A 231 -9.20 9.88 -7.18
C PRO A 231 -8.30 11.13 -7.26
N ALA A 232 -8.42 12.04 -6.27
CA ALA A 232 -7.65 13.27 -6.18
C ALA A 232 -6.31 13.10 -5.43
N ALA A 233 -6.06 11.96 -4.78
CA ALA A 233 -4.85 11.75 -3.98
C ALA A 233 -3.57 11.94 -4.81
N ARG A 234 -2.57 12.53 -4.16
CA ARG A 234 -1.24 12.75 -4.69
C ARG A 234 -0.23 12.15 -3.73
N ILE A 235 0.80 11.53 -4.27
CA ILE A 235 1.84 10.88 -3.45
C ILE A 235 2.99 11.82 -3.07
N ASP A 236 2.87 13.12 -3.34
CA ASP A 236 3.95 14.12 -3.27
C ASP A 236 3.47 15.51 -2.84
N ASP A 237 2.35 15.62 -2.13
CA ASP A 237 1.80 16.91 -1.70
C ASP A 237 1.83 17.11 -0.16
N GLY A 238 2.48 16.19 0.56
CA GLY A 238 2.59 16.23 2.02
C GLY A 238 1.27 15.95 2.74
N ARG A 239 0.35 15.23 2.12
CA ARG A 239 -0.97 14.91 2.66
C ARG A 239 -1.36 13.47 2.43
N LEU A 240 -2.27 12.98 3.25
CA LEU A 240 -2.99 11.71 3.08
C LEU A 240 -4.47 12.01 2.97
N GLU A 241 -5.24 11.08 2.41
CA GLU A 241 -6.68 11.19 2.25
C GLU A 241 -7.40 10.29 3.25
N LEU A 242 -8.29 10.85 4.07
CA LEU A 242 -9.21 10.09 4.92
C LEU A 242 -10.50 9.80 4.14
N LEU A 243 -10.69 8.58 3.71
CA LEU A 243 -11.94 8.07 3.16
C LEU A 243 -12.80 7.52 4.30
N ARG A 244 -13.93 8.17 4.56
CA ARG A 244 -14.87 7.75 5.58
C ARG A 244 -16.21 7.39 4.95
N ALA A 245 -16.69 6.17 5.19
CA ALA A 245 -18.05 5.76 4.86
C ALA A 245 -18.85 5.55 6.14
N GLY A 246 -19.95 6.28 6.30
CA GLY A 246 -20.86 6.17 7.43
C GLY A 246 -21.55 4.81 7.51
N ALA A 247 -22.18 4.55 8.65
CA ALA A 247 -22.91 3.29 8.85
C ALA A 247 -24.03 3.13 7.81
N MET A 248 -24.12 1.94 7.21
CA MET A 248 -25.12 1.60 6.22
C MET A 248 -25.46 0.10 6.25
N GLY A 249 -26.68 -0.25 5.91
CA GLY A 249 -27.09 -1.66 5.79
C GLY A 249 -26.48 -2.35 4.58
N ARG A 250 -26.70 -3.68 4.48
CA ARG A 250 -26.20 -4.53 3.39
C ARG A 250 -26.54 -3.98 2.00
N GLY A 251 -27.77 -3.50 1.79
CA GLY A 251 -28.20 -2.87 0.53
C GLY A 251 -27.37 -1.62 0.19
N GLY A 252 -27.02 -0.81 1.20
CA GLY A 252 -26.15 0.35 1.04
C GLY A 252 -24.74 -0.04 0.58
N VAL A 253 -24.15 -1.07 1.18
CA VAL A 253 -22.83 -1.59 0.76
C VAL A 253 -22.88 -2.12 -0.67
N LEU A 254 -23.95 -2.90 -1.02
CA LEU A 254 -24.13 -3.43 -2.38
C LEU A 254 -24.28 -2.33 -3.44
N THR A 255 -24.89 -1.20 -3.08
CA THR A 255 -24.98 -0.03 -4.00
C THR A 255 -23.71 0.80 -4.04
N LEU A 256 -22.97 0.87 -2.93
CA LEU A 256 -21.72 1.63 -2.84
C LEU A 256 -20.57 0.93 -3.59
N LEU A 257 -20.48 -0.40 -3.54
CA LEU A 257 -19.39 -1.17 -4.13
C LEU A 257 -19.22 -0.92 -5.65
N PRO A 258 -20.27 -0.98 -6.50
CA PRO A 258 -20.14 -0.62 -7.91
C PRO A 258 -19.72 0.84 -8.14
N ARG A 259 -20.15 1.76 -7.28
CA ARG A 259 -19.74 3.18 -7.35
C ARG A 259 -18.25 3.32 -7.02
N LEU A 260 -17.76 2.61 -5.99
CA LEU A 260 -16.34 2.58 -5.64
C LEU A 260 -15.48 2.05 -6.79
N LEU A 261 -15.90 0.96 -7.43
CA LEU A 261 -15.21 0.39 -8.59
C LEU A 261 -15.15 1.35 -9.80
N ARG A 262 -16.12 2.27 -9.93
CA ARG A 262 -16.18 3.28 -10.98
C ARG A 262 -15.61 4.65 -10.57
N GLY A 263 -15.19 4.82 -9.29
CA GLY A 263 -14.72 6.10 -8.75
C GLY A 263 -15.82 7.14 -8.54
N THR A 264 -17.10 6.72 -8.48
CA THR A 264 -18.25 7.61 -8.30
C THR A 264 -18.86 7.55 -6.90
N HIS A 265 -18.20 6.88 -5.97
CA HIS A 265 -18.66 6.67 -4.59
C HIS A 265 -18.75 7.97 -3.77
N LEU A 266 -17.98 9.00 -4.12
CA LEU A 266 -18.00 10.31 -3.46
C LEU A 266 -19.31 11.08 -3.68
N SER A 267 -20.16 10.65 -4.62
CA SER A 267 -21.51 11.20 -4.80
C SER A 267 -22.53 10.68 -3.75
N ASP A 268 -22.15 9.68 -2.95
CA ASP A 268 -23.01 9.19 -1.87
C ASP A 268 -22.84 10.08 -0.63
N PRO A 269 -23.92 10.68 -0.07
CA PRO A 269 -23.81 11.60 1.05
C PRO A 269 -23.27 10.97 2.34
N ARG A 270 -23.21 9.64 2.42
CA ARG A 270 -22.62 8.91 3.54
C ARG A 270 -21.12 8.75 3.42
N VAL A 271 -20.53 9.11 2.27
CA VAL A 271 -19.10 8.99 2.00
C VAL A 271 -18.47 10.36 1.99
N ALA A 272 -17.36 10.51 2.72
CA ALA A 272 -16.56 11.72 2.74
C ALA A 272 -15.10 11.38 2.44
N LEU A 273 -14.44 12.25 1.70
CA LEU A 273 -13.01 12.22 1.45
C LEU A 273 -12.44 13.56 1.93
N GLN A 274 -11.40 13.51 2.76
CA GLN A 274 -10.80 14.69 3.36
C GLN A 274 -9.29 14.56 3.42
N PRO A 275 -8.50 15.52 2.88
CA PRO A 275 -7.06 15.54 3.04
C PRO A 275 -6.65 15.88 4.47
N PHE A 276 -5.51 15.35 4.94
CA PHE A 276 -4.98 15.62 6.27
C PHE A 276 -3.46 15.38 6.34
N GLN A 277 -2.83 15.88 7.40
CA GLN A 277 -1.44 15.60 7.75
C GLN A 277 -1.33 14.70 8.98
N THR A 278 -2.21 14.91 9.96
CA THR A 278 -2.27 14.11 11.19
C THR A 278 -3.70 13.69 11.50
N LEU A 279 -3.85 12.47 11.97
CA LEU A 279 -5.13 11.88 12.32
C LEU A 279 -5.01 11.17 13.67
N GLU A 280 -5.91 11.47 14.59
CA GLU A 280 -6.06 10.74 15.84
C GLU A 280 -7.39 9.98 15.84
N VAL A 281 -7.34 8.70 16.15
CA VAL A 281 -8.52 7.84 16.16
C VAL A 281 -8.65 7.13 17.50
N GLN A 282 -9.86 7.23 18.07
CA GLN A 282 -10.31 6.46 19.23
C GLN A 282 -11.55 5.67 18.84
N ALA A 283 -11.54 4.38 19.06
CA ALA A 283 -12.65 3.47 18.79
C ALA A 283 -13.29 3.02 20.10
N ALA A 284 -14.61 2.91 20.12
CA ALA A 284 -15.36 2.39 21.26
C ALA A 284 -15.11 0.88 21.49
N GLU A 285 -14.78 0.17 20.45
CA GLU A 285 -14.41 -1.26 20.43
C GLU A 285 -13.25 -1.47 19.46
N PRO A 286 -12.46 -2.55 19.61
CA PRO A 286 -11.33 -2.79 18.71
C PRO A 286 -11.75 -2.81 17.24
N VAL A 287 -11.14 -1.95 16.42
CA VAL A 287 -11.37 -1.84 14.97
C VAL A 287 -10.23 -2.52 14.21
N PRO A 288 -10.52 -3.38 13.23
CA PRO A 288 -9.47 -4.06 12.45
C PRO A 288 -8.71 -3.06 11.57
N LEU A 289 -7.39 -3.23 11.52
CA LEU A 289 -6.46 -2.43 10.74
C LEU A 289 -5.64 -3.30 9.79
N ALA A 290 -5.35 -2.79 8.60
CA ALA A 290 -4.42 -3.40 7.65
C ALA A 290 -3.65 -2.32 6.88
N VAL A 291 -2.33 -2.47 6.70
CA VAL A 291 -1.51 -1.58 5.88
C VAL A 291 -1.10 -2.28 4.59
N ASP A 292 -1.28 -1.63 3.45
CA ASP A 292 -0.89 -2.13 2.12
C ASP A 292 -1.34 -3.60 1.87
N GLY A 293 -2.46 -4.01 2.49
CA GLY A 293 -3.01 -5.36 2.42
C GLY A 293 -2.51 -6.35 3.49
N GLU A 294 -1.57 -5.96 4.35
CA GLU A 294 -1.09 -6.78 5.47
C GLU A 294 -1.89 -6.43 6.75
N TYR A 295 -2.54 -7.44 7.33
CA TYR A 295 -3.36 -7.26 8.53
C TYR A 295 -2.50 -7.03 9.77
N LEU A 296 -2.77 -5.97 10.54
CA LEU A 296 -2.03 -5.60 11.75
C LEU A 296 -2.66 -6.13 13.06
N GLY A 297 -3.98 -6.30 13.07
CA GLY A 297 -4.74 -6.60 14.27
C GLY A 297 -5.97 -5.70 14.41
N ALA A 298 -6.54 -5.66 15.63
CA ALA A 298 -7.64 -4.77 15.95
C ALA A 298 -7.24 -3.87 17.14
N PHE A 299 -7.51 -2.57 17.05
CA PHE A 299 -7.03 -1.56 17.98
C PHE A 299 -8.13 -0.59 18.38
N THR A 300 -8.03 -0.06 19.61
CA THR A 300 -8.96 0.96 20.12
C THR A 300 -8.39 2.38 20.01
N ARG A 301 -7.07 2.52 19.94
CA ARG A 301 -6.43 3.84 19.79
C ARG A 301 -5.22 3.75 18.88
N PHE A 302 -5.17 4.65 17.91
CA PHE A 302 -4.03 4.82 17.00
C PHE A 302 -4.01 6.24 16.43
N SER A 303 -2.86 6.65 15.96
CA SER A 303 -2.70 7.89 15.20
C SER A 303 -2.07 7.61 13.84
N VAL A 304 -2.34 8.48 12.86
CA VAL A 304 -1.76 8.39 11.53
C VAL A 304 -1.13 9.74 11.19
N ARG A 305 0.02 9.73 10.57
CA ARG A 305 0.65 10.95 10.06
C ARG A 305 1.24 10.72 8.67
N VAL A 306 1.32 11.78 7.90
CA VAL A 306 2.14 11.80 6.70
C VAL A 306 3.60 12.05 7.09
N LEU A 307 4.49 11.40 6.39
CA LEU A 307 5.93 11.67 6.38
C LEU A 307 6.25 12.23 4.99
N PRO A 308 6.33 13.56 4.83
CA PRO A 308 6.50 14.18 3.53
C PRO A 308 7.85 13.82 2.90
N ALA A 309 7.86 13.56 1.59
CA ALA A 309 9.06 13.25 0.81
C ALA A 309 9.95 12.15 1.42
N ALA A 310 9.33 11.18 2.11
CA ALA A 310 10.04 10.22 2.96
C ALA A 310 10.59 9.00 2.23
N LEU A 311 10.31 8.85 0.93
CA LEU A 311 10.86 7.78 0.10
C LEU A 311 11.26 8.34 -1.26
N ARG A 312 12.52 8.05 -1.67
CA ARG A 312 12.95 8.29 -3.05
C ARG A 312 12.41 7.18 -3.95
N VAL A 313 11.85 7.57 -5.09
CA VAL A 313 11.22 6.63 -6.04
C VAL A 313 11.58 6.98 -7.47
N VAL A 314 11.53 5.99 -8.34
CA VAL A 314 11.57 6.18 -9.80
C VAL A 314 10.14 6.15 -10.33
N ARG A 315 9.77 7.17 -11.14
CA ARG A 315 8.46 7.26 -11.81
C ARG A 315 8.62 7.13 -13.30
N ALA A 316 7.62 6.54 -13.97
CA ALA A 316 7.54 6.65 -15.41
C ALA A 316 7.32 8.11 -15.81
N GLN A 317 8.17 8.63 -16.68
CA GLN A 317 7.89 9.90 -17.32
C GLN A 317 6.76 9.66 -18.33
N HIS A 318 5.60 10.28 -18.11
CA HIS A 318 4.65 10.42 -19.22
C HIS A 318 5.37 11.21 -20.32
N PRO A 319 5.37 10.72 -21.58
CA PRO A 319 5.78 11.59 -22.67
C PRO A 319 4.89 12.83 -22.57
N THR A 320 5.50 13.98 -22.29
CA THR A 320 4.83 15.27 -22.44
C THR A 320 4.25 15.24 -23.84
N LYS A 321 2.90 15.22 -23.97
CA LYS A 321 2.28 15.58 -25.24
C LYS A 321 2.85 16.94 -25.57
N SER A 322 3.79 16.99 -26.51
CA SER A 322 4.18 18.23 -27.13
C SER A 322 2.87 18.86 -27.58
N MET A 323 2.51 20.01 -27.01
CA MET A 323 1.51 20.88 -27.61
C MET A 323 2.12 21.25 -28.97
N ASP A 324 1.72 20.50 -29.97
CA ASP A 324 1.94 20.85 -31.34
C ASP A 324 1.11 22.11 -31.58
N THR A 325 1.78 23.26 -31.45
CA THR A 325 1.26 24.55 -31.85
C THR A 325 1.30 24.55 -33.40
N GLY A 326 0.37 23.78 -33.96
CA GLY A 326 0.10 23.84 -35.38
C GLY A 326 -0.35 25.25 -35.76
N LYS A 327 0.47 25.90 -36.54
CA LYS A 327 0.16 27.12 -37.27
C LYS A 327 -1.01 26.89 -38.22
#